data_634d9b11a6049db4c781a3074f0dbf0b
#
_entry.id   634d9b11a6049db4c781a3074f0dbf0b
#
_cell.length_a   1.000
_cell.length_b   1.000
_cell.length_c   1.000
_cell.angle_alpha   90.00
_cell.angle_beta   90.00
_cell.angle_gamma   90.00
#
_symmetry.space_group_name_H-M   'P 1'
#
loop_
_entity.id
_entity.type
_entity.pdbx_description
1 polymer ?
#
loop_
_entity_poly.entity_id
_entity_poly.type
_entity_poly.pdbx_seq_one_letter_code
_entity_poly.pdbx_strand_id
1 'polypeptide(L)'
;MDNRPIGIMDSGIGGLTVARVLHEMYPEEGIVFLGDTKRNPYGERSRDDIVRFSFAIKDFLKEHQVKMILIACNTISFNVPPAFFEEDIPVIKMSMEVKMPEDAKRFAVFATPATI
;
A
#
# COMPACT_ATOMS: atom_id res chain seq x y z
N MET A 1 4.77 -11.35 -23.21
CA MET A 1 3.84 -11.14 -22.05
C MET A 1 4.64 -11.25 -20.76
N ASP A 2 4.45 -10.33 -19.84
CA ASP A 2 5.16 -10.32 -18.56
C ASP A 2 4.41 -11.18 -17.53
N ASN A 3 4.94 -12.34 -17.23
CA ASN A 3 4.32 -13.31 -16.32
C ASN A 3 4.75 -13.13 -14.85
N ARG A 4 5.53 -12.09 -14.55
CA ARG A 4 5.91 -11.80 -13.17
C ARG A 4 4.67 -11.43 -12.36
N PRO A 5 4.64 -11.75 -11.06
CA PRO A 5 3.48 -11.44 -10.22
C PRO A 5 3.37 -9.94 -9.90
N ILE A 6 2.19 -9.56 -9.42
CA ILE A 6 1.95 -8.23 -8.85
C ILE A 6 2.21 -8.31 -7.35
N GLY A 7 3.03 -7.41 -6.83
CA GLY A 7 3.28 -7.29 -5.39
C GLY A 7 2.26 -6.40 -4.72
N ILE A 8 1.74 -6.82 -3.58
CA ILE A 8 0.85 -6.01 -2.75
C ILE A 8 1.44 -5.92 -1.36
N MET A 9 1.57 -4.70 -0.84
CA MET A 9 2.12 -4.45 0.49
C MET A 9 1.11 -3.77 1.40
N ASP A 10 1.12 -4.17 2.66
CA ASP A 10 0.27 -3.62 3.71
C ASP A 10 0.97 -3.71 5.07
N SER A 11 0.52 -2.92 6.02
CA SER A 11 0.99 -3.01 7.41
C SER A 11 0.38 -4.17 8.19
N GLY A 12 -0.69 -4.76 7.67
CA GLY A 12 -1.42 -5.84 8.33
C GLY A 12 -2.10 -6.75 7.32
N ILE A 13 -3.39 -7.03 7.54
CA ILE A 13 -4.16 -7.96 6.72
C ILE A 13 -5.25 -7.28 5.87
N GLY A 14 -5.52 -6.00 6.10
CA GLY A 14 -6.57 -5.26 5.38
C GLY A 14 -6.37 -5.24 3.87
N GLY A 15 -5.13 -5.26 3.42
CA GLY A 15 -4.77 -5.29 2.00
C GLY A 15 -5.17 -6.56 1.27
N LEU A 16 -5.57 -7.61 1.98
CA LEU A 16 -6.14 -8.82 1.36
C LEU A 16 -7.43 -8.51 0.60
N THR A 17 -8.15 -7.47 0.99
CA THR A 17 -9.31 -6.99 0.24
C THR A 17 -8.92 -6.51 -1.16
N VAL A 18 -7.82 -5.78 -1.27
CA VAL A 18 -7.27 -5.34 -2.55
C VAL A 18 -6.81 -6.55 -3.37
N ALA A 19 -6.12 -7.50 -2.74
CA ALA A 19 -5.68 -8.72 -3.40
C ALA A 19 -6.86 -9.51 -3.97
N ARG A 20 -7.96 -9.59 -3.23
CA ARG A 20 -9.17 -10.28 -3.68
C ARG A 20 -9.77 -9.60 -4.92
N VAL A 21 -9.95 -8.30 -4.88
CA VAL A 21 -10.50 -7.54 -6.02
C VAL A 21 -9.61 -7.69 -7.25
N LEU A 22 -8.29 -7.59 -7.05
CA LEU A 22 -7.34 -7.75 -8.14
C LEU A 22 -7.43 -9.15 -8.77
N HIS A 23 -7.54 -10.18 -7.94
CA HIS A 23 -7.69 -11.55 -8.41
C HIS A 23 -9.00 -11.77 -9.18
N GLU A 24 -10.09 -11.14 -8.75
CA GLU A 24 -11.38 -11.21 -9.44
C GLU A 24 -11.34 -10.50 -10.80
N MET A 25 -10.62 -9.36 -10.88
CA MET A 25 -10.50 -8.58 -12.11
C MET A 25 -9.50 -9.19 -13.12
N TYR A 26 -8.42 -9.75 -12.60
CA TYR A 26 -7.32 -10.29 -13.40
C TYR A 26 -6.90 -11.67 -12.89
N PRO A 27 -7.75 -12.70 -13.10
CA PRO A 27 -7.53 -14.02 -12.50
C PRO A 27 -6.27 -14.75 -13.00
N GLU A 28 -5.70 -14.30 -14.11
CA GLU A 28 -4.47 -14.89 -14.66
C GLU A 28 -3.20 -14.27 -14.09
N GLU A 29 -3.31 -13.17 -13.34
CA GLU A 29 -2.16 -12.53 -12.72
C GLU A 29 -1.80 -13.20 -11.39
N GLY A 30 -0.51 -13.53 -11.23
CA GLY A 30 0.03 -13.97 -9.95
C GLY A 30 0.11 -12.80 -8.96
N ILE A 31 -0.11 -13.08 -7.70
CA ILE A 31 -0.07 -12.08 -6.63
C ILE A 31 0.88 -12.55 -5.54
N VAL A 32 1.79 -11.67 -5.12
CA VAL A 32 2.59 -11.84 -3.92
C VAL A 32 2.16 -10.76 -2.93
N PHE A 33 1.56 -11.17 -1.83
CA PHE A 33 1.11 -10.27 -0.77
C PHE A 33 2.02 -10.37 0.44
N LEU A 34 2.46 -9.24 0.96
CA LEU A 34 3.13 -9.16 2.26
C LEU A 34 2.44 -8.15 3.16
N GLY A 35 1.86 -8.64 4.25
CA GLY A 35 1.34 -7.83 5.33
C GLY A 35 2.24 -7.96 6.56
N ASP A 36 2.70 -6.85 7.10
CA ASP A 36 3.60 -6.83 8.25
C ASP A 36 2.83 -6.96 9.57
N THR A 37 2.25 -8.12 9.79
CA THR A 37 1.42 -8.38 10.98
C THR A 37 2.22 -8.34 12.27
N LYS A 38 3.52 -8.60 12.21
CA LYS A 38 4.40 -8.61 13.40
C LYS A 38 4.57 -7.22 13.99
N ARG A 39 4.64 -6.16 13.16
CA ARG A 39 4.87 -4.78 13.59
C ARG A 39 3.61 -3.91 13.52
N ASN A 40 2.48 -4.51 13.15
CA ASN A 40 1.19 -3.84 13.14
C ASN A 40 0.75 -3.50 14.58
N PRO A 41 0.10 -2.33 14.83
CA PRO A 41 -0.32 -1.34 13.85
C PRO A 41 0.77 -0.30 13.52
N TYR A 42 0.84 0.12 12.27
CA TYR A 42 1.74 1.20 11.83
C TYR A 42 1.22 2.58 12.18
N GLY A 43 -0.08 2.73 12.34
CA GLY A 43 -0.73 4.03 12.52
C GLY A 43 -0.28 4.83 13.74
N GLU A 44 0.30 4.17 14.75
CA GLU A 44 0.84 4.76 15.96
C GLU A 44 2.37 4.82 15.98
N ARG A 45 3.03 4.34 14.92
CA ARG A 45 4.48 4.34 14.80
C ARG A 45 5.00 5.69 14.35
N SER A 46 6.26 5.98 14.64
CA SER A 46 6.95 7.15 14.10
C SER A 46 7.03 7.04 12.57
N ARG A 47 7.11 8.21 11.91
CA ARG A 47 7.30 8.24 10.45
C ARG A 47 8.56 7.50 10.04
N ASP A 48 9.66 7.68 10.76
CA ASP A 48 10.93 7.02 10.45
C ASP A 48 10.80 5.49 10.50
N ASP A 49 10.08 4.97 11.49
CA ASP A 49 9.83 3.53 11.59
C ASP A 49 8.96 3.03 10.44
N ILE A 50 7.89 3.76 10.12
CA ILE A 50 6.99 3.40 9.01
C ILE A 50 7.77 3.37 7.70
N VAL A 51 8.61 4.37 7.44
CA VAL A 51 9.42 4.43 6.23
C VAL A 51 10.40 3.25 6.17
N ARG A 52 11.10 2.99 7.28
CA ARG A 52 12.05 1.88 7.35
C ARG A 52 11.39 0.53 7.12
N PHE A 53 10.24 0.28 7.75
CA PHE A 53 9.49 -0.97 7.57
C PHE A 53 8.96 -1.09 6.14
N SER A 54 8.51 0.02 5.57
CA SER A 54 7.99 0.04 4.19
C SER A 54 9.06 -0.30 3.17
N PHE A 55 10.28 0.22 3.32
CA PHE A 55 11.40 -0.16 2.47
C PHE A 55 11.75 -1.64 2.58
N ALA A 56 11.70 -2.20 3.79
CA ALA A 56 11.94 -3.62 4.01
C ALA A 56 10.89 -4.50 3.29
N ILE A 57 9.62 -4.11 3.34
CA ILE A 57 8.55 -4.82 2.59
C ILE A 57 8.79 -4.72 1.08
N LYS A 58 9.13 -3.53 0.59
CA LYS A 58 9.41 -3.32 -0.84
C LYS A 58 10.58 -4.19 -1.30
N ASP A 59 11.67 -4.25 -0.53
CA ASP A 59 12.81 -5.07 -0.85
C ASP A 59 12.45 -6.56 -0.93
N PHE A 60 11.63 -7.04 0.01
CA PHE A 60 11.12 -8.41 -0.01
C PHE A 60 10.33 -8.69 -1.29
N LEU A 61 9.44 -7.80 -1.67
CA LEU A 61 8.63 -7.96 -2.90
C LEU A 61 9.52 -7.95 -4.14
N LYS A 62 10.53 -7.09 -4.18
CA LYS A 62 11.50 -7.06 -5.29
C LYS A 62 12.30 -8.35 -5.40
N GLU A 63 12.68 -8.96 -4.28
CA GLU A 63 13.33 -10.26 -4.26
C GLU A 63 12.44 -11.36 -4.85
N HIS A 64 11.13 -11.22 -4.77
CA HIS A 64 10.15 -12.11 -5.39
C HIS A 64 9.86 -11.77 -6.86
N GLN A 65 10.64 -10.86 -7.44
CA GLN A 65 10.59 -10.51 -8.87
C GLN A 65 9.21 -10.04 -9.33
N VAL A 66 8.54 -9.24 -8.51
CA VAL A 66 7.26 -8.65 -8.89
C VAL A 66 7.43 -7.62 -10.01
N LYS A 67 6.45 -7.52 -10.90
CA LYS A 67 6.48 -6.57 -12.02
C LYS A 67 5.98 -5.18 -11.65
N MET A 68 5.25 -5.08 -10.55
CA MET A 68 4.76 -3.81 -10.00
C MET A 68 4.39 -4.02 -8.54
N ILE A 69 4.27 -2.91 -7.80
CA ILE A 69 3.90 -2.94 -6.39
C ILE A 69 2.69 -2.03 -6.18
N LEU A 70 1.66 -2.57 -5.52
CA LEU A 70 0.51 -1.82 -5.04
C LEU A 70 0.63 -1.64 -3.52
N ILE A 71 0.58 -0.40 -3.06
CA ILE A 71 0.54 -0.09 -1.63
C ILE A 71 -0.93 -0.07 -1.20
N ALA A 72 -1.36 -1.12 -0.49
CA ALA A 72 -2.75 -1.27 -0.05
C ALA A 72 -3.01 -0.66 1.32
N CYS A 73 -2.07 0.12 1.83
CA CYS A 73 -2.11 0.71 3.17
C CYS A 73 -2.10 2.24 3.07
N ASN A 74 -3.11 2.90 3.65
CA ASN A 74 -3.16 4.36 3.68
C ASN A 74 -2.02 4.96 4.49
N THR A 75 -1.73 4.40 5.65
CA THR A 75 -0.65 4.87 6.52
C THR A 75 0.70 4.85 5.79
N ILE A 76 1.02 3.77 5.10
CA ILE A 76 2.24 3.68 4.29
C ILE A 76 2.21 4.70 3.15
N SER A 77 1.10 4.76 2.41
CA SER A 77 0.96 5.66 1.25
C SER A 77 1.22 7.12 1.60
N PHE A 78 0.83 7.55 2.81
CA PHE A 78 0.98 8.94 3.25
C PHE A 78 2.32 9.25 3.90
N ASN A 79 3.09 8.25 4.28
CA ASN A 79 4.33 8.46 5.04
C ASN A 79 5.60 8.18 4.25
N VAL A 80 5.54 7.42 3.16
CA VAL A 80 6.74 7.13 2.37
C VAL A 80 7.17 8.35 1.56
N PRO A 81 8.50 8.61 1.48
CA PRO A 81 9.01 9.76 0.72
C PRO A 81 8.95 9.52 -0.79
N PRO A 82 9.09 10.57 -1.62
CA PRO A 82 9.13 10.42 -3.09
C PRO A 82 10.16 9.39 -3.58
N ALA A 83 11.29 9.27 -2.91
CA ALA A 83 12.32 8.28 -3.25
C ALA A 83 11.82 6.84 -3.20
N PHE A 84 10.76 6.56 -2.43
CA PHE A 84 10.16 5.23 -2.35
C PHE A 84 9.61 4.77 -3.71
N PHE A 85 9.16 5.73 -4.54
CA PHE A 85 8.58 5.46 -5.85
C PHE A 85 9.61 5.46 -6.98
N GLU A 86 10.87 5.78 -6.70
CA GLU A 86 11.97 5.80 -7.66
C GLU A 86 12.52 4.38 -7.87
N GLU A 87 11.79 3.59 -8.64
CA GLU A 87 12.12 2.19 -8.95
C GLU A 87 11.99 1.92 -10.44
N ASP A 88 12.62 0.86 -10.90
CA ASP A 88 12.52 0.38 -12.28
C ASP A 88 11.17 -0.28 -12.59
N ILE A 89 10.38 -0.57 -11.58
CA ILE A 89 9.02 -1.08 -11.68
C ILE A 89 8.01 -0.05 -11.13
N PRO A 90 6.76 -0.04 -11.63
CA PRO A 90 5.73 0.85 -11.08
C PRO A 90 5.45 0.56 -9.61
N VAL A 91 5.40 1.61 -8.81
CA VAL A 91 4.95 1.57 -7.41
C VAL A 91 3.75 2.51 -7.28
N ILE A 92 2.59 1.95 -6.98
CA ILE A 92 1.31 2.67 -6.99
C ILE A 92 0.78 2.75 -5.56
N LYS A 93 0.48 3.96 -5.11
CA LYS A 93 -0.10 4.19 -3.79
C LYS A 93 -1.62 4.33 -3.83
N MET A 94 -2.27 4.19 -2.68
CA MET A 94 -3.68 4.49 -2.52
C MET A 94 -3.94 5.96 -2.84
N SER A 95 -4.99 6.23 -3.62
CA SER A 95 -5.49 7.59 -3.83
C SER A 95 -6.49 7.96 -2.75
N MET A 96 -6.37 9.18 -2.26
CA MET A 96 -7.30 9.74 -1.26
C MET A 96 -8.13 10.89 -1.84
N GLU A 97 -8.29 10.93 -3.14
CA GLU A 97 -9.19 11.89 -3.75
C GLU A 97 -10.62 11.54 -3.41
N VAL A 98 -11.23 12.37 -2.58
CA VAL A 98 -12.64 12.26 -2.22
C VAL A 98 -13.39 13.39 -2.88
N LYS A 99 -14.37 13.05 -3.73
CA LYS A 99 -15.29 14.05 -4.27
C LYS A 99 -16.30 14.40 -3.18
N MET A 100 -16.21 15.61 -2.68
CA MET A 100 -17.19 16.13 -1.72
C MET A 100 -18.45 16.58 -2.47
N PRO A 101 -19.66 16.25 -1.96
CA PRO A 101 -20.87 16.86 -2.48
C PRO A 101 -20.80 18.38 -2.33
N GLU A 102 -21.26 19.13 -3.36
CA GLU A 102 -21.19 20.59 -3.36
C GLU A 102 -21.93 21.24 -2.18
N ASP A 103 -22.97 20.57 -1.67
CA ASP A 103 -23.78 21.02 -0.54
C ASP A 103 -23.29 20.53 0.83
N ALA A 104 -22.18 19.80 0.88
CA ALA A 104 -21.63 19.30 2.14
C ALA A 104 -21.11 20.45 2.97
N LYS A 105 -21.71 20.68 4.16
CA LYS A 105 -21.32 21.73 5.11
C LYS A 105 -20.53 21.16 6.29
N ARG A 106 -20.60 19.86 6.52
CA ARG A 106 -19.91 19.17 7.61
C ARG A 106 -19.39 17.86 7.11
N PHE A 107 -18.19 17.51 7.54
CA PHE A 107 -17.60 16.20 7.25
C PHE A 107 -16.71 15.78 8.41
N ALA A 108 -16.50 14.50 8.55
CA ALA A 108 -15.59 13.92 9.53
C ALA A 108 -14.51 13.13 8.81
N VAL A 109 -13.30 13.17 9.34
CA VAL A 109 -12.16 12.41 8.84
C VAL A 109 -11.76 11.39 9.90
N PHE A 110 -11.72 10.13 9.51
CA PHE A 110 -11.24 9.04 10.36
C PHE A 110 -9.93 8.52 9.75
N ALA A 111 -8.85 8.65 10.50
CA ALA A 111 -7.54 8.22 10.05
C ALA A 111 -6.66 7.84 11.24
N THR A 112 -5.57 7.12 10.97
CA THR A 112 -4.57 6.83 12.01
C THR A 112 -3.79 8.10 12.35
N PRO A 113 -3.19 8.19 13.56
CA PRO A 113 -2.34 9.32 13.92
C PRO A 113 -1.25 9.63 12.89
N ALA A 114 -0.66 8.60 12.29
CA ALA A 114 0.41 8.76 11.30
C ALA A 114 -0.09 9.32 9.96
N THR A 115 -1.39 9.27 9.67
CA THR A 115 -2.00 9.77 8.42
C THR A 115 -2.48 11.21 8.54
N ILE A 116 -2.89 11.62 9.73
CA ILE A 116 -3.41 12.98 9.98
C ILE A 116 -2.32 14.05 9.94
#